data_70f5180c9f983738e0fc0a83d90affb6
#
_entry.id   70f5180c9f983738e0fc0a83d90affb6
#
_cell.length_a   1.000
_cell.length_b   1.000
_cell.length_c   1.000
_cell.angle_alpha   90.00
_cell.angle_beta   90.00
_cell.angle_gamma   90.00
#
_symmetry.space_group_name_H-M   'P 1'
#
loop_
_entity.id
_entity.type
_entity.pdbx_description
1 polymer ?
#
loop_
_entity_poly.entity_id
_entity_poly.type
_entity_poly.pdbx_seq_one_letter_code
_entity_poly.pdbx_strand_id
1 'polypeptide(L)'
;MQAYGKRQPKANVSSDSTAVADNEMSVMLKNITVTASRGVARKTPIAMSDVDRREVENKLGNNELPEMLNQTPGVYATKNSGAYGDSKLNMRGFQSSNVAVMVNGVPVNDMEHGGLYWSNWGGLGEMVRYMQTQRGLGASKVSVPSIGGTVNIVTKTTDSKRGGYATYSVGNDGFNHVSASFSTGLTKSGWNFSMLFGKKWGDGYIQGTDFTDYDYFFAVSKRLGQHHQIALTGFGSPQSHYQRNQYDGLSVEGWQDVKRFMGGKSVYRYNPTYGFGKNGERKSSAFNFYHKPQFSLNHIWLIDDKSSLNTALYMSIGHGYGNSGQGINSAYANSWYGAANGKLRYDFRHADGTFAYDQVQELNEQSDAGSKMVMAQSFNDHIWYGLLSTYTRQLAKGLDFYAGFDVRSYKGTHTAKISDLYNGAYYTDLRYRSSVNPANNAAALDPNWQYEKLSVGDVVFRDYDSHIVQHGVF
;
A
#
# COMPACT_ATOMS: atom_id res chain seq x y z
N MET A 1 9.42 -20.96 -55.97
CA MET A 1 8.91 -19.99 -56.96
C MET A 1 7.42 -19.88 -56.83
N GLN A 2 6.94 -18.78 -56.32
CA GLN A 2 5.75 -17.99 -56.66
C GLN A 2 5.45 -17.03 -55.52
N ALA A 3 5.64 -15.77 -55.79
CA ALA A 3 5.36 -14.66 -54.88
C ALA A 3 3.86 -14.34 -54.92
N TYR A 4 3.23 -14.22 -53.73
CA TYR A 4 1.88 -13.66 -53.59
C TYR A 4 1.99 -12.28 -52.93
N GLY A 5 1.89 -11.24 -53.76
CA GLY A 5 1.73 -9.86 -53.29
C GLY A 5 0.28 -9.63 -52.81
N LYS A 6 0.08 -9.26 -51.54
CA LYS A 6 -1.20 -8.72 -51.05
C LYS A 6 -1.21 -7.21 -51.19
N ARG A 7 -2.10 -6.69 -52.05
CA ARG A 7 -2.44 -5.26 -52.12
C ARG A 7 -3.16 -4.82 -50.84
N GLN A 8 -2.66 -3.77 -50.22
CA GLN A 8 -3.38 -3.05 -49.15
C GLN A 8 -4.44 -2.12 -49.80
N PRO A 9 -5.63 -1.99 -49.20
CA PRO A 9 -6.61 -1.00 -49.66
C PRO A 9 -6.18 0.40 -49.20
N LYS A 10 -6.21 1.36 -50.13
CA LYS A 10 -6.06 2.78 -49.87
C LYS A 10 -7.25 3.29 -49.04
N ALA A 11 -7.04 3.74 -47.81
CA ALA A 11 -8.04 4.46 -47.07
C ALA A 11 -8.16 5.90 -47.60
N ASN A 12 -9.39 6.26 -48.00
CA ASN A 12 -9.76 7.65 -48.28
C ASN A 12 -9.72 8.46 -47.00
N VAL A 13 -8.82 9.44 -46.93
CA VAL A 13 -8.78 10.44 -45.86
C VAL A 13 -9.69 11.58 -46.27
N SER A 14 -10.91 11.64 -45.70
CA SER A 14 -11.71 12.87 -45.70
C SER A 14 -11.15 13.77 -44.58
N SER A 15 -10.62 14.92 -44.96
CA SER A 15 -10.13 15.95 -44.04
C SER A 15 -11.29 16.65 -43.36
N ASP A 16 -11.61 16.23 -42.12
CA ASP A 16 -12.53 16.94 -41.26
C ASP A 16 -11.72 17.86 -40.35
N SER A 17 -11.73 19.15 -40.62
CA SER A 17 -10.91 20.19 -39.95
C SER A 17 -11.26 20.35 -38.43
N THR A 18 -12.43 19.89 -38.03
CA THR A 18 -12.84 19.82 -36.62
C THR A 18 -12.12 18.70 -35.85
N ALA A 19 -11.81 17.57 -36.50
CA ALA A 19 -11.12 16.46 -35.88
C ALA A 19 -9.63 16.76 -35.59
N VAL A 20 -9.02 17.66 -36.36
CA VAL A 20 -7.61 18.07 -36.15
C VAL A 20 -7.49 19.01 -34.96
N ALA A 21 -8.40 19.98 -34.81
CA ALA A 21 -8.42 20.91 -33.67
C ALA A 21 -8.72 20.19 -32.33
N ASP A 22 -9.65 19.23 -32.34
CA ASP A 22 -9.94 18.39 -31.17
C ASP A 22 -8.76 17.47 -30.79
N ASN A 23 -7.98 17.05 -31.78
CA ASN A 23 -6.83 16.18 -31.54
C ASN A 23 -5.62 16.98 -30.99
N GLU A 24 -5.36 18.19 -31.45
CA GLU A 24 -4.32 19.08 -30.93
C GLU A 24 -4.64 19.54 -29.50
N MET A 25 -5.88 19.91 -29.20
CA MET A 25 -6.32 20.30 -27.87
C MET A 25 -6.34 19.11 -26.89
N SER A 26 -6.65 17.90 -27.35
CA SER A 26 -6.53 16.67 -26.56
C SER A 26 -5.08 16.33 -26.24
N VAL A 27 -4.15 16.64 -27.13
CA VAL A 27 -2.69 16.46 -26.92
C VAL A 27 -2.16 17.49 -25.90
N MET A 28 -2.62 18.73 -25.95
CA MET A 28 -2.24 19.76 -24.97
C MET A 28 -2.67 19.40 -23.56
N LEU A 29 -3.92 19.01 -23.35
CA LEU A 29 -4.43 18.61 -22.04
C LEU A 29 -3.87 17.27 -21.58
N LYS A 30 -3.52 16.34 -22.48
CA LYS A 30 -2.80 15.10 -22.14
C LYS A 30 -1.43 15.35 -21.53
N ASN A 31 -0.73 16.40 -21.95
CA ASN A 31 0.60 16.71 -21.46
C ASN A 31 0.59 17.45 -20.12
N ILE A 32 -0.55 17.99 -19.68
CA ILE A 32 -0.65 18.86 -18.49
C ILE A 32 -1.10 18.08 -17.26
N THR A 33 -1.77 16.92 -17.44
CA THR A 33 -2.23 16.10 -16.32
C THR A 33 -1.04 15.58 -15.53
N VAL A 34 -0.76 16.15 -14.37
CA VAL A 34 0.32 15.76 -13.44
C VAL A 34 1.75 16.12 -13.88
N THR A 35 1.92 17.17 -14.69
CA THR A 35 3.27 17.59 -15.13
C THR A 35 4.13 18.19 -14.03
N ALA A 36 3.56 18.58 -12.89
CA ALA A 36 4.35 19.14 -11.79
C ALA A 36 5.44 18.20 -11.27
N SER A 37 5.23 16.88 -11.33
CA SER A 37 6.18 15.88 -10.81
C SER A 37 6.84 15.02 -11.89
N ARG A 38 6.49 15.20 -13.18
CA ARG A 38 7.07 14.39 -14.26
C ARG A 38 8.39 14.99 -14.75
N GLY A 39 9.46 14.19 -14.69
CA GLY A 39 10.69 14.48 -15.41
C GLY A 39 10.54 14.22 -16.92
N VAL A 40 11.20 14.99 -17.75
CA VAL A 40 11.21 14.79 -19.20
C VAL A 40 12.55 14.19 -19.61
N ALA A 41 12.52 13.02 -20.24
CA ALA A 41 13.72 12.34 -20.72
C ALA A 41 14.57 13.29 -21.59
N ARG A 42 15.88 13.30 -21.36
CA ARG A 42 16.88 14.17 -22.03
C ARG A 42 16.77 15.67 -21.73
N LYS A 43 15.75 16.13 -20.99
CA LYS A 43 15.65 17.53 -20.54
C LYS A 43 15.97 17.66 -19.05
N THR A 44 15.58 16.68 -18.25
CA THR A 44 15.87 16.63 -16.82
C THR A 44 17.17 15.85 -16.63
N PRO A 45 18.21 16.41 -16.00
CA PRO A 45 19.52 15.75 -15.84
C PRO A 45 19.53 14.69 -14.74
N ILE A 46 18.54 13.81 -14.72
CA ILE A 46 18.33 12.77 -13.72
C ILE A 46 18.04 11.46 -14.44
N ALA A 47 18.55 10.36 -13.88
CA ALA A 47 18.26 9.03 -14.39
C ALA A 47 16.79 8.67 -14.13
N MET A 48 16.03 8.52 -15.20
CA MET A 48 14.60 8.19 -15.16
C MET A 48 14.30 6.90 -15.90
N SER A 49 13.23 6.26 -15.50
CA SER A 49 12.63 5.12 -16.20
C SER A 49 11.12 5.25 -16.16
N ASP A 50 10.49 5.04 -17.30
CA ASP A 50 9.04 5.02 -17.43
C ASP A 50 8.57 3.57 -17.64
N VAL A 51 7.50 3.17 -16.97
CA VAL A 51 6.77 1.93 -17.19
C VAL A 51 5.40 2.31 -17.73
N ASP A 52 5.09 1.91 -18.93
CA ASP A 52 3.82 2.24 -19.56
C ASP A 52 2.71 1.25 -19.18
N ARG A 53 1.46 1.61 -19.52
CA ARG A 53 0.29 0.80 -19.25
C ARG A 53 0.39 -0.62 -19.83
N ARG A 54 0.89 -0.76 -21.06
CA ARG A 54 0.97 -2.08 -21.74
C ARG A 54 1.97 -2.97 -21.01
N GLU A 55 3.04 -2.38 -20.53
CA GLU A 55 4.04 -3.10 -19.75
C GLU A 55 3.47 -3.58 -18.42
N VAL A 56 2.69 -2.74 -17.72
CA VAL A 56 1.98 -3.14 -16.50
C VAL A 56 0.98 -4.27 -16.82
N GLU A 57 0.11 -4.10 -17.79
CA GLU A 57 -0.91 -5.10 -18.17
C GLU A 57 -0.30 -6.46 -18.57
N ASN A 58 0.85 -6.45 -19.24
CA ASN A 58 1.50 -7.69 -19.72
C ASN A 58 2.34 -8.41 -18.67
N LYS A 59 2.87 -7.69 -17.68
CA LYS A 59 3.89 -8.22 -16.76
C LYS A 59 3.44 -8.28 -15.30
N LEU A 60 2.41 -7.54 -14.92
CA LEU A 60 1.94 -7.53 -13.53
C LEU A 60 1.49 -8.94 -13.10
N GLY A 61 0.61 -9.57 -13.89
CA GLY A 61 0.06 -10.89 -13.53
C GLY A 61 -0.54 -10.88 -12.13
N ASN A 62 -0.06 -11.78 -11.27
CA ASN A 62 -0.41 -11.85 -9.84
C ASN A 62 0.64 -11.21 -8.91
N ASN A 63 1.60 -10.47 -9.47
CA ASN A 63 2.59 -9.73 -8.70
C ASN A 63 1.99 -8.46 -8.10
N GLU A 64 2.64 -7.94 -7.07
CA GLU A 64 2.32 -6.63 -6.54
C GLU A 64 2.95 -5.52 -7.38
N LEU A 65 2.33 -4.33 -7.40
CA LEU A 65 2.77 -3.25 -8.26
C LEU A 65 4.25 -2.86 -8.10
N PRO A 66 4.86 -2.84 -6.88
CA PRO A 66 6.28 -2.54 -6.74
C PRO A 66 7.21 -3.53 -7.46
N GLU A 67 6.80 -4.79 -7.59
CA GLU A 67 7.63 -5.82 -8.23
C GLU A 67 7.85 -5.53 -9.73
N MET A 68 6.94 -4.76 -10.36
CA MET A 68 7.11 -4.25 -11.72
C MET A 68 8.37 -3.41 -11.87
N LEU A 69 8.77 -2.71 -10.79
CA LEU A 69 9.94 -1.83 -10.79
C LEU A 69 11.27 -2.58 -10.71
N ASN A 70 11.28 -3.90 -10.47
CA ASN A 70 12.48 -4.73 -10.48
C ASN A 70 13.23 -4.72 -11.82
N GLN A 71 12.56 -4.31 -12.90
CA GLN A 71 13.20 -4.14 -14.20
C GLN A 71 13.91 -2.77 -14.33
N THR A 72 13.70 -1.86 -13.38
CA THR A 72 14.34 -0.56 -13.35
C THR A 72 15.72 -0.68 -12.70
N PRO A 73 16.81 -0.29 -13.38
CA PRO A 73 18.15 -0.38 -12.80
C PRO A 73 18.26 0.35 -11.46
N GLY A 74 18.80 -0.34 -10.43
CA GLY A 74 18.96 0.23 -9.08
C GLY A 74 17.68 0.26 -8.25
N VAL A 75 16.61 -0.39 -8.69
CA VAL A 75 15.40 -0.62 -7.92
C VAL A 75 15.27 -2.10 -7.58
N TYR A 76 14.88 -2.39 -6.37
CA TYR A 76 14.65 -3.74 -5.87
C TYR A 76 13.40 -3.80 -5.00
N ALA A 77 12.42 -4.57 -5.42
CA ALA A 77 11.19 -4.81 -4.69
C ALA A 77 11.04 -6.29 -4.33
N THR A 78 10.64 -6.57 -3.12
CA THR A 78 10.40 -7.93 -2.61
C THR A 78 9.15 -7.98 -1.77
N LYS A 79 8.49 -9.12 -1.74
CA LYS A 79 7.45 -9.41 -0.75
C LYS A 79 8.09 -9.57 0.62
N ASN A 80 7.64 -8.79 1.59
CA ASN A 80 8.26 -8.69 2.90
C ASN A 80 8.30 -10.03 3.66
N SER A 81 7.17 -10.70 3.78
CA SER A 81 7.03 -12.00 4.44
C SER A 81 7.05 -13.19 3.46
N GLY A 82 7.09 -12.92 2.14
CA GLY A 82 6.90 -13.90 1.08
C GLY A 82 5.43 -14.24 0.79
N ALA A 83 4.48 -13.64 1.53
CA ALA A 83 3.05 -13.76 1.33
C ALA A 83 2.48 -12.56 0.54
N TYR A 84 1.16 -12.45 0.43
CA TYR A 84 0.48 -11.30 -0.14
C TYR A 84 0.66 -10.05 0.74
N GLY A 85 0.79 -8.90 0.09
CA GLY A 85 0.87 -7.60 0.75
C GLY A 85 2.28 -7.18 1.16
N ASP A 86 2.39 -5.92 1.49
CA ASP A 86 3.55 -5.29 2.14
C ASP A 86 4.91 -5.49 1.43
N SER A 87 4.89 -5.41 0.11
CA SER A 87 6.13 -5.35 -0.65
C SER A 87 7.04 -4.22 -0.16
N LYS A 88 8.32 -4.50 -0.05
CA LYS A 88 9.36 -3.48 0.23
C LYS A 88 9.97 -3.02 -1.07
N LEU A 89 10.08 -1.71 -1.22
CA LEU A 89 10.77 -1.08 -2.34
C LEU A 89 12.07 -0.43 -1.84
N ASN A 90 13.19 -0.86 -2.40
CA ASN A 90 14.48 -0.23 -2.18
C ASN A 90 14.95 0.42 -3.48
N MET A 91 15.54 1.60 -3.40
CA MET A 91 16.07 2.31 -4.56
C MET A 91 17.49 2.80 -4.28
N ARG A 92 18.47 2.35 -5.07
CA ARG A 92 19.89 2.66 -4.90
C ARG A 92 20.43 2.34 -3.49
N GLY A 93 19.91 1.28 -2.86
CA GLY A 93 20.25 0.88 -1.50
C GLY A 93 19.47 1.60 -0.39
N PHE A 94 18.70 2.65 -0.73
CA PHE A 94 17.84 3.32 0.25
C PHE A 94 16.53 2.57 0.44
N GLN A 95 16.08 2.48 1.69
CA GLN A 95 14.81 1.84 2.06
C GLN A 95 13.61 2.70 1.63
N SER A 96 12.42 2.10 1.63
CA SER A 96 11.16 2.74 1.21
C SER A 96 10.84 4.05 1.94
N SER A 97 11.27 4.23 3.20
CA SER A 97 11.13 5.48 3.95
C SER A 97 11.92 6.66 3.37
N ASN A 98 12.90 6.39 2.53
CA ASN A 98 13.74 7.39 1.84
C ASN A 98 13.42 7.50 0.35
N VAL A 99 12.33 6.87 -0.11
CA VAL A 99 11.83 6.92 -1.47
C VAL A 99 10.45 7.55 -1.46
N ALA A 100 10.30 8.72 -2.10
CA ALA A 100 8.99 9.35 -2.22
C ALA A 100 8.12 8.59 -3.24
N VAL A 101 6.93 8.18 -2.82
CA VAL A 101 5.93 7.60 -3.71
C VAL A 101 4.76 8.57 -3.82
N MET A 102 4.32 8.82 -5.04
CA MET A 102 3.23 9.73 -5.34
C MET A 102 2.17 9.05 -6.21
N VAL A 103 0.91 9.32 -5.95
CA VAL A 103 -0.20 8.95 -6.82
C VAL A 103 -0.86 10.23 -7.31
N ASN A 104 -0.84 10.44 -8.63
CA ASN A 104 -1.31 11.68 -9.27
C ASN A 104 -0.64 12.96 -8.69
N GLY A 105 0.64 12.86 -8.32
CA GLY A 105 1.41 13.95 -7.73
C GLY A 105 1.18 14.14 -6.22
N VAL A 106 0.23 13.45 -5.61
CA VAL A 106 -0.02 13.49 -4.16
C VAL A 106 0.90 12.47 -3.48
N PRO A 107 1.75 12.89 -2.53
CA PRO A 107 2.57 11.98 -1.75
C PRO A 107 1.72 11.03 -0.91
N VAL A 108 2.11 9.75 -0.87
CA VAL A 108 1.36 8.69 -0.16
C VAL A 108 2.17 7.99 0.94
N ASN A 109 3.43 8.38 1.12
CA ASN A 109 4.24 7.89 2.23
C ASN A 109 3.60 8.27 3.57
N ASP A 110 3.69 7.37 4.53
CA ASP A 110 3.25 7.60 5.90
C ASP A 110 3.98 8.78 6.53
N MET A 111 3.25 9.62 7.27
CA MET A 111 3.82 10.86 7.81
C MET A 111 4.60 10.66 9.12
N GLU A 112 4.43 9.54 9.80
CA GLU A 112 5.16 9.25 11.03
C GLU A 112 6.51 8.56 10.76
N HIS A 113 6.50 7.50 9.93
CA HIS A 113 7.72 6.70 9.71
C HIS A 113 8.23 6.74 8.26
N GLY A 114 7.54 7.47 7.36
CA GLY A 114 7.96 7.67 5.97
C GLY A 114 7.80 6.46 5.04
N GLY A 115 7.41 5.33 5.57
CA GLY A 115 7.27 4.09 4.82
C GLY A 115 6.00 4.02 3.99
N LEU A 116 5.81 2.90 3.29
CA LEU A 116 4.64 2.63 2.48
C LEU A 116 4.22 1.17 2.62
N TYR A 117 2.93 0.93 2.81
CA TYR A 117 2.32 -0.39 2.80
C TYR A 117 1.52 -0.56 1.50
N TRP A 118 2.06 -1.34 0.59
CA TRP A 118 1.51 -1.50 -0.76
C TRP A 118 0.19 -2.27 -0.79
N SER A 119 -0.07 -3.09 0.23
CA SER A 119 -1.36 -3.77 0.44
C SER A 119 -2.55 -2.80 0.54
N ASN A 120 -2.33 -1.54 0.90
CA ASN A 120 -3.38 -0.52 0.96
C ASN A 120 -3.95 -0.13 -0.41
N TRP A 121 -3.28 -0.52 -1.50
CA TRP A 121 -3.66 -0.16 -2.87
C TRP A 121 -3.45 -1.32 -3.85
N GLY A 122 -3.97 -2.48 -3.51
CA GLY A 122 -3.86 -3.70 -4.31
C GLY A 122 -4.34 -3.53 -5.76
N GLY A 123 -5.42 -2.76 -5.97
CA GLY A 123 -5.96 -2.45 -7.29
C GLY A 123 -5.21 -1.39 -8.08
N LEU A 124 -4.22 -0.73 -7.48
CA LEU A 124 -3.55 0.40 -8.13
C LEU A 124 -2.93 0.02 -9.49
N GLY A 125 -2.46 -1.24 -9.64
CA GLY A 125 -1.90 -1.73 -10.90
C GLY A 125 -2.86 -1.65 -12.09
N GLU A 126 -4.15 -1.89 -11.89
CA GLU A 126 -5.16 -1.80 -12.95
C GLU A 126 -5.56 -0.35 -13.29
N MET A 127 -5.36 0.54 -12.33
CA MET A 127 -5.65 1.97 -12.47
C MET A 127 -4.50 2.74 -13.12
N VAL A 128 -3.29 2.16 -13.16
CA VAL A 128 -2.10 2.82 -13.70
C VAL A 128 -2.25 3.15 -15.18
N ARG A 129 -1.91 4.37 -15.52
CA ARG A 129 -1.67 4.84 -16.88
C ARG A 129 -0.19 4.75 -17.25
N TYR A 130 0.68 5.22 -16.36
CA TYR A 130 2.12 5.04 -16.40
C TYR A 130 2.73 5.23 -15.00
N MET A 131 3.91 4.67 -14.79
CA MET A 131 4.75 4.96 -13.62
C MET A 131 6.06 5.57 -14.11
N GLN A 132 6.52 6.58 -13.40
CA GLN A 132 7.84 7.16 -13.62
C GLN A 132 8.68 7.02 -12.36
N THR A 133 9.88 6.46 -12.53
CA THR A 133 10.87 6.34 -11.49
C THR A 133 12.01 7.31 -11.75
N GLN A 134 12.30 8.19 -10.80
CA GLN A 134 13.47 9.07 -10.82
C GLN A 134 14.43 8.60 -9.74
N ARG A 135 15.68 8.35 -10.10
CA ARG A 135 16.70 7.74 -9.23
C ARG A 135 17.66 8.80 -8.69
N GLY A 136 17.72 8.93 -7.37
CA GLY A 136 18.56 9.89 -6.66
C GLY A 136 17.89 11.22 -6.43
N LEU A 137 18.66 12.18 -5.94
CA LEU A 137 18.20 13.54 -5.68
C LEU A 137 17.78 14.20 -7.00
N GLY A 138 16.48 14.29 -7.20
CA GLY A 138 15.86 15.03 -8.28
C GLY A 138 15.43 16.42 -7.81
N ALA A 139 15.07 17.31 -8.74
CA ALA A 139 14.29 18.48 -8.40
C ALA A 139 12.91 17.99 -7.93
N SER A 140 12.81 17.68 -6.63
CA SER A 140 11.54 17.30 -6.02
C SER A 140 10.61 18.50 -6.03
N LYS A 141 9.46 18.34 -6.64
CA LYS A 141 8.40 19.34 -6.64
C LYS A 141 7.41 19.12 -5.49
N VAL A 142 7.83 18.38 -4.47
CA VAL A 142 7.05 18.04 -3.28
C VAL A 142 7.96 17.90 -2.07
N SER A 143 7.47 18.29 -0.90
CA SER A 143 8.19 18.24 0.39
C SER A 143 8.18 16.83 1.00
N VAL A 144 8.72 15.84 0.29
CA VAL A 144 8.85 14.47 0.81
C VAL A 144 10.31 14.05 0.78
N PRO A 145 10.84 13.40 1.83
CA PRO A 145 12.18 12.83 1.81
C PRO A 145 12.34 11.89 0.61
N SER A 146 13.32 12.14 -0.25
CA SER A 146 13.49 11.38 -1.50
C SER A 146 14.96 11.19 -1.90
N ILE A 147 15.84 10.96 -0.92
CA ILE A 147 17.27 10.73 -1.16
C ILE A 147 17.51 9.56 -2.11
N GLY A 148 16.74 8.48 -1.94
CA GLY A 148 16.78 7.30 -2.83
C GLY A 148 16.25 7.59 -4.23
N GLY A 149 15.24 8.44 -4.31
CA GLY A 149 14.54 8.81 -5.53
C GLY A 149 13.03 8.92 -5.36
N THR A 150 12.31 9.03 -6.47
CA THR A 150 10.86 9.15 -6.47
C THR A 150 10.20 8.13 -7.41
N VAL A 151 9.03 7.66 -7.02
CA VAL A 151 8.12 6.88 -7.88
C VAL A 151 6.83 7.67 -8.01
N ASN A 152 6.48 8.08 -9.22
CA ASN A 152 5.23 8.77 -9.50
C ASN A 152 4.32 7.85 -10.31
N ILE A 153 3.16 7.54 -9.75
CA ILE A 153 2.13 6.69 -10.34
C ILE A 153 1.00 7.58 -10.82
N VAL A 154 0.73 7.53 -12.11
CA VAL A 154 -0.35 8.29 -12.71
C VAL A 154 -1.48 7.36 -13.09
N THR A 155 -2.69 7.65 -12.59
CA THR A 155 -3.87 6.84 -12.82
C THR A 155 -4.64 7.26 -14.08
N LYS A 156 -5.51 6.39 -14.53
CA LYS A 156 -6.46 6.62 -15.63
C LYS A 156 -7.53 7.60 -15.14
N THR A 157 -7.48 8.87 -15.51
CA THR A 157 -8.47 9.85 -15.08
C THR A 157 -9.25 10.44 -16.26
N THR A 158 -8.76 11.53 -16.81
CA THR A 158 -9.50 12.40 -17.74
C THR A 158 -9.41 11.99 -19.21
N ASP A 159 -8.49 11.09 -19.56
CA ASP A 159 -8.19 10.67 -20.93
C ASP A 159 -8.55 9.19 -21.21
N SER A 160 -9.31 8.57 -20.31
CA SER A 160 -9.83 7.22 -20.56
C SER A 160 -10.71 7.23 -21.79
N LYS A 161 -10.47 6.29 -22.70
CA LYS A 161 -11.34 6.09 -23.87
C LYS A 161 -12.68 5.50 -23.40
N ARG A 162 -13.76 5.79 -24.17
CA ARG A 162 -15.06 5.15 -23.95
C ARG A 162 -14.94 3.64 -24.10
N GLY A 163 -15.47 2.90 -23.12
CA GLY A 163 -15.49 1.43 -23.14
C GLY A 163 -15.44 0.86 -21.74
N GLY A 164 -15.30 -0.45 -21.67
CA GLY A 164 -15.13 -1.18 -20.42
C GLY A 164 -14.55 -2.56 -20.71
N TYR A 165 -14.16 -3.24 -19.65
CA TYR A 165 -13.71 -4.62 -19.68
C TYR A 165 -14.10 -5.32 -18.38
N ALA A 166 -14.21 -6.62 -18.46
CA ALA A 166 -14.25 -7.50 -17.29
C ALA A 166 -13.16 -8.55 -17.46
N THR A 167 -12.46 -8.87 -16.40
CA THR A 167 -11.38 -9.86 -16.39
C THR A 167 -11.60 -10.87 -15.27
N TYR A 168 -11.16 -12.09 -15.52
CA TYR A 168 -11.00 -13.11 -14.51
C TYR A 168 -9.65 -13.78 -14.70
N SER A 169 -8.85 -13.85 -13.66
CA SER A 169 -7.51 -14.43 -13.67
C SER A 169 -7.37 -15.45 -12.56
N VAL A 170 -6.66 -16.51 -12.85
CA VAL A 170 -6.30 -17.55 -11.88
C VAL A 170 -4.80 -17.74 -11.85
N GLY A 171 -4.30 -18.20 -10.74
CA GLY A 171 -2.86 -18.44 -10.55
C GLY A 171 -2.58 -19.55 -9.55
N ASN A 172 -1.31 -19.74 -9.24
CA ASN A 172 -0.88 -20.70 -8.25
C ASN A 172 -1.42 -20.37 -6.87
N ASP A 173 -1.47 -21.38 -6.00
CA ASP A 173 -1.82 -21.25 -4.59
C ASP A 173 -3.22 -20.60 -4.37
N GLY A 174 -4.19 -21.05 -5.18
CA GLY A 174 -5.58 -20.59 -5.06
C GLY A 174 -5.81 -19.14 -5.46
N PHE A 175 -4.83 -18.47 -6.12
CA PHE A 175 -5.00 -17.09 -6.55
C PHE A 175 -6.13 -16.94 -7.55
N ASN A 176 -7.03 -16.02 -7.27
CA ASN A 176 -8.11 -15.61 -8.13
C ASN A 176 -8.21 -14.09 -8.14
N HIS A 177 -8.54 -13.52 -9.27
CA HIS A 177 -8.77 -12.10 -9.44
C HIS A 177 -9.90 -11.85 -10.43
N VAL A 178 -10.91 -11.14 -10.01
CA VAL A 178 -11.99 -10.66 -10.88
C VAL A 178 -12.01 -9.14 -10.84
N SER A 179 -12.10 -8.49 -11.99
CA SER A 179 -12.27 -7.04 -12.05
C SER A 179 -13.18 -6.61 -13.21
N ALA A 180 -13.83 -5.47 -13.03
CA ALA A 180 -14.63 -4.82 -14.05
C ALA A 180 -14.35 -3.31 -14.04
N SER A 181 -14.20 -2.75 -15.24
CA SER A 181 -13.94 -1.33 -15.44
C SER A 181 -14.86 -0.77 -16.52
N PHE A 182 -15.25 0.48 -16.33
CA PHE A 182 -16.06 1.22 -17.27
C PHE A 182 -15.60 2.67 -17.39
N SER A 183 -15.67 3.26 -18.58
CA SER A 183 -15.44 4.68 -18.82
C SER A 183 -16.38 5.21 -19.91
N THR A 184 -16.92 6.40 -19.68
CA THR A 184 -17.71 7.11 -20.70
C THR A 184 -16.84 7.67 -21.82
N GLY A 185 -15.54 7.78 -21.59
CA GLY A 185 -14.69 8.66 -22.39
C GLY A 185 -15.08 10.13 -22.19
N LEU A 186 -14.39 11.03 -22.88
CA LEU A 186 -14.74 12.45 -22.87
C LEU A 186 -16.03 12.65 -23.69
N THR A 187 -17.08 13.13 -23.03
CA THR A 187 -18.37 13.45 -23.67
C THR A 187 -18.30 14.80 -24.39
N LYS A 188 -19.24 15.06 -25.31
CA LYS A 188 -19.38 16.36 -26.00
C LYS A 188 -19.55 17.53 -25.03
N SER A 189 -20.18 17.29 -23.87
CA SER A 189 -20.35 18.28 -22.81
C SER A 189 -19.14 18.45 -21.90
N GLY A 190 -18.01 17.77 -22.20
CA GLY A 190 -16.75 17.92 -21.47
C GLY A 190 -16.65 17.08 -20.18
N TRP A 191 -17.56 16.17 -19.94
CA TRP A 191 -17.48 15.22 -18.81
C TRP A 191 -16.73 13.96 -19.18
N ASN A 192 -16.03 13.40 -18.22
CA ASN A 192 -15.54 12.02 -18.25
C ASN A 192 -15.83 11.37 -16.89
N PHE A 193 -16.35 10.15 -16.93
CA PHE A 193 -16.58 9.33 -15.77
C PHE A 193 -15.89 7.98 -15.98
N SER A 194 -15.16 7.48 -15.00
CA SER A 194 -14.50 6.18 -15.01
C SER A 194 -14.64 5.50 -13.67
N MET A 195 -14.85 4.19 -13.66
CA MET A 195 -14.90 3.36 -12.46
C MET A 195 -14.19 2.01 -12.69
N LEU A 196 -13.74 1.42 -11.61
CA LEU A 196 -13.21 0.07 -11.54
C LEU A 196 -13.60 -0.54 -10.20
N PHE A 197 -13.98 -1.82 -10.23
CA PHE A 197 -14.18 -2.64 -9.05
C PHE A 197 -13.48 -3.98 -9.28
N GLY A 198 -12.85 -4.49 -8.24
CA GLY A 198 -12.15 -5.77 -8.28
C GLY A 198 -12.19 -6.51 -6.95
N LYS A 199 -11.87 -7.80 -7.02
CA LYS A 199 -11.62 -8.65 -5.87
C LYS A 199 -10.49 -9.61 -6.19
N LYS A 200 -9.51 -9.70 -5.29
CA LYS A 200 -8.44 -10.69 -5.32
C LYS A 200 -8.52 -11.54 -4.06
N TRP A 201 -8.29 -12.84 -4.21
CA TRP A 201 -8.22 -13.74 -3.07
C TRP A 201 -7.37 -14.96 -3.41
N GLY A 202 -6.85 -15.64 -2.41
CA GLY A 202 -6.06 -16.85 -2.56
C GLY A 202 -5.60 -17.43 -1.24
N ASP A 203 -5.06 -18.66 -1.29
CA ASP A 203 -4.54 -19.36 -0.12
C ASP A 203 -3.13 -18.88 0.25
N GLY A 204 -2.42 -18.28 -0.70
CA GLY A 204 -1.03 -17.86 -0.55
C GLY A 204 -0.03 -19.00 -0.66
N TYR A 205 1.22 -18.64 -1.02
CA TYR A 205 2.31 -19.62 -1.18
C TYR A 205 2.73 -20.25 0.15
N ILE A 206 2.67 -19.50 1.23
CA ILE A 206 3.09 -19.91 2.57
C ILE A 206 1.88 -20.47 3.34
N GLN A 207 2.10 -21.46 4.19
CA GLN A 207 1.04 -22.07 5.00
C GLN A 207 0.24 -21.01 5.77
N GLY A 208 -1.11 -21.03 5.59
CA GLY A 208 -2.02 -20.16 6.31
C GLY A 208 -1.84 -18.66 6.05
N THR A 209 -1.43 -18.29 4.83
CA THR A 209 -1.28 -16.88 4.42
C THR A 209 -2.34 -16.49 3.37
N ASP A 210 -3.54 -17.00 3.55
CA ASP A 210 -4.68 -16.61 2.73
C ASP A 210 -4.96 -15.10 2.85
N PHE A 211 -5.51 -14.57 1.79
CA PHE A 211 -5.80 -13.14 1.69
C PHE A 211 -7.09 -12.88 0.92
N THR A 212 -7.68 -11.74 1.20
CA THR A 212 -8.78 -11.15 0.43
C THR A 212 -8.56 -9.66 0.30
N ASP A 213 -8.68 -9.14 -0.92
CA ASP A 213 -8.52 -7.74 -1.25
C ASP A 213 -9.66 -7.32 -2.17
N TYR A 214 -10.30 -6.19 -1.90
CA TYR A 214 -11.33 -5.58 -2.71
C TYR A 214 -10.81 -4.25 -3.24
N ASP A 215 -10.89 -4.05 -4.52
CA ASP A 215 -10.40 -2.85 -5.18
C ASP A 215 -11.56 -1.98 -5.66
N TYR A 216 -11.46 -0.70 -5.44
CA TYR A 216 -12.36 0.26 -6.08
C TYR A 216 -11.64 1.53 -6.51
N PHE A 217 -12.08 2.07 -7.62
CA PHE A 217 -11.61 3.33 -8.16
C PHE A 217 -12.76 4.04 -8.84
N PHE A 218 -12.83 5.35 -8.69
CA PHE A 218 -13.68 6.21 -9.50
C PHE A 218 -12.97 7.52 -9.82
N ALA A 219 -13.26 8.05 -11.00
CA ALA A 219 -12.80 9.35 -11.41
C ALA A 219 -13.90 10.07 -12.18
N VAL A 220 -14.17 11.31 -11.80
CA VAL A 220 -15.10 12.20 -12.49
C VAL A 220 -14.35 13.44 -12.86
N SER A 221 -14.38 13.83 -14.13
CA SER A 221 -13.72 15.05 -14.56
C SER A 221 -14.60 15.89 -15.47
N LYS A 222 -14.38 17.21 -15.45
CA LYS A 222 -15.08 18.21 -16.24
C LYS A 222 -14.10 19.17 -16.84
N ARG A 223 -14.17 19.37 -18.16
CA ARG A 223 -13.56 20.51 -18.85
C ARG A 223 -14.52 21.70 -18.79
N LEU A 224 -14.01 22.84 -18.36
CA LEU A 224 -14.72 24.11 -18.27
C LEU A 224 -14.06 25.10 -19.24
N GLY A 225 -14.61 25.21 -20.45
CA GLY A 225 -14.00 25.94 -21.55
C GLY A 225 -12.66 25.31 -21.99
N GLN A 226 -11.74 26.15 -22.46
CA GLN A 226 -10.42 25.76 -22.95
C GLN A 226 -9.32 25.82 -21.88
N HIS A 227 -9.59 26.48 -20.76
CA HIS A 227 -8.56 26.85 -19.79
C HIS A 227 -8.65 26.07 -18.46
N HIS A 228 -9.77 25.46 -18.13
CA HIS A 228 -9.94 24.82 -16.84
C HIS A 228 -10.36 23.36 -16.97
N GLN A 229 -9.79 22.54 -16.12
CA GLN A 229 -10.19 21.16 -15.90
C GLN A 229 -10.24 20.86 -14.42
N ILE A 230 -11.34 20.26 -13.96
CA ILE A 230 -11.50 19.77 -12.60
C ILE A 230 -11.66 18.26 -12.65
N ALA A 231 -11.03 17.55 -11.74
CA ALA A 231 -11.11 16.10 -11.61
C ALA A 231 -11.21 15.70 -10.14
N LEU A 232 -12.24 14.95 -9.79
CA LEU A 232 -12.37 14.23 -8.52
C LEU A 232 -11.98 12.78 -8.75
N THR A 233 -11.07 12.28 -7.94
CA THR A 233 -10.62 10.88 -7.95
C THR A 233 -10.73 10.30 -6.56
N GLY A 234 -11.24 9.08 -6.45
CA GLY A 234 -11.25 8.32 -5.21
C GLY A 234 -10.90 6.87 -5.47
N PHE A 235 -10.10 6.27 -4.60
CA PHE A 235 -9.70 4.87 -4.68
C PHE A 235 -9.32 4.31 -3.32
N GLY A 236 -9.36 2.99 -3.21
CA GLY A 236 -8.95 2.26 -2.02
C GLY A 236 -9.03 0.75 -2.24
N SER A 237 -8.40 0.02 -1.34
CA SER A 237 -8.34 -1.44 -1.34
C SER A 237 -8.50 -1.94 0.09
N PRO A 238 -9.77 -2.13 0.59
CA PRO A 238 -9.97 -2.83 1.85
C PRO A 238 -9.49 -4.27 1.71
N GLN A 239 -8.53 -4.63 2.54
CA GLN A 239 -7.87 -5.93 2.45
C GLN A 239 -7.70 -6.58 3.81
N SER A 240 -7.62 -7.90 3.82
CA SER A 240 -7.20 -8.72 4.95
C SER A 240 -6.27 -9.82 4.47
N HIS A 241 -5.22 -10.05 5.21
CA HIS A 241 -4.29 -11.12 4.90
C HIS A 241 -3.58 -11.65 6.14
N TYR A 242 -3.27 -12.94 6.09
CA TYR A 242 -2.37 -13.57 7.06
C TYR A 242 -0.95 -13.52 6.54
N GLN A 243 0.01 -13.45 7.46
CA GLN A 243 1.42 -13.30 7.15
C GLN A 243 2.26 -14.39 7.83
N ARG A 244 3.48 -14.59 7.35
CA ARG A 244 4.56 -15.16 8.15
C ARG A 244 5.26 -14.02 8.87
N ASN A 245 5.60 -14.21 10.14
CA ASN A 245 6.34 -13.22 10.90
C ASN A 245 7.63 -12.82 10.14
N GLN A 246 7.86 -11.52 10.04
CA GLN A 246 9.00 -10.94 9.32
C GLN A 246 10.18 -10.56 10.22
N TYR A 247 9.99 -10.53 11.54
CA TYR A 247 11.01 -10.02 12.47
C TYR A 247 12.05 -11.10 12.84
N ASP A 248 11.63 -12.37 12.93
CA ASP A 248 12.47 -13.49 13.29
C ASP A 248 12.49 -14.54 12.16
N GLY A 249 13.31 -14.27 11.13
CA GLY A 249 13.53 -15.21 10.03
C GLY A 249 14.33 -16.46 10.48
N LEU A 250 14.18 -17.56 9.72
CA LEU A 250 14.99 -18.75 9.91
C LEU A 250 16.32 -18.64 9.17
N SER A 251 17.40 -19.10 9.80
CA SER A 251 18.71 -19.30 9.15
C SER A 251 18.64 -20.45 8.14
N VAL A 252 19.73 -20.69 7.41
CA VAL A 252 19.83 -21.84 6.50
C VAL A 252 19.60 -23.14 7.25
N GLU A 253 20.20 -23.30 8.44
CA GLU A 253 20.01 -24.46 9.31
C GLU A 253 18.55 -24.58 9.79
N GLY A 254 17.94 -23.44 10.18
CA GLY A 254 16.54 -23.40 10.55
C GLY A 254 15.61 -23.86 9.42
N TRP A 255 15.89 -23.46 8.17
CA TRP A 255 15.14 -23.95 7.00
C TRP A 255 15.36 -25.44 6.73
N GLN A 256 16.55 -25.98 7.01
CA GLN A 256 16.81 -27.42 6.92
C GLN A 256 16.06 -28.20 8.00
N ASP A 257 16.00 -27.66 9.22
CA ASP A 257 15.28 -28.29 10.34
C ASP A 257 13.79 -28.44 10.06
N VAL A 258 13.14 -27.43 9.51
CA VAL A 258 11.70 -27.48 9.21
C VAL A 258 11.32 -28.37 8.02
N LYS A 259 12.30 -28.87 7.27
CA LYS A 259 12.07 -29.75 6.10
C LYS A 259 11.24 -30.98 6.45
N ARG A 260 11.44 -31.54 7.64
CA ARG A 260 10.71 -32.71 8.15
C ARG A 260 9.19 -32.50 8.27
N PHE A 261 8.75 -31.24 8.46
CA PHE A 261 7.33 -30.89 8.60
C PHE A 261 6.64 -30.66 7.24
N MET A 262 7.40 -30.60 6.15
CA MET A 262 6.85 -30.16 4.86
C MET A 262 6.39 -31.28 3.94
N GLY A 263 6.63 -32.56 4.31
CA GLY A 263 6.14 -33.71 3.52
C GLY A 263 6.58 -33.66 2.04
N GLY A 264 7.81 -33.23 1.77
CA GLY A 264 8.35 -33.11 0.41
C GLY A 264 8.01 -31.78 -0.30
N LYS A 265 7.19 -30.92 0.26
CA LYS A 265 6.95 -29.57 -0.25
C LYS A 265 8.16 -28.65 0.04
N SER A 266 8.25 -27.54 -0.66
CA SER A 266 9.28 -26.53 -0.42
C SER A 266 9.28 -26.07 1.04
N VAL A 267 10.46 -26.03 1.67
CA VAL A 267 10.66 -25.54 3.05
C VAL A 267 10.21 -24.10 3.22
N TYR A 268 10.31 -23.31 2.16
CA TYR A 268 9.91 -21.89 2.17
C TYR A 268 8.40 -21.67 2.30
N ARG A 269 7.59 -22.73 2.17
CA ARG A 269 6.15 -22.69 2.48
C ARG A 269 5.86 -22.79 3.97
N TYR A 270 6.82 -23.15 4.79
CA TYR A 270 6.63 -23.29 6.23
C TYR A 270 6.35 -21.94 6.90
N ASN A 271 5.37 -21.93 7.82
CA ASN A 271 5.04 -20.76 8.62
C ASN A 271 5.11 -21.14 10.12
N PRO A 272 6.08 -20.58 10.87
CA PRO A 272 6.25 -20.88 12.29
C PRO A 272 5.05 -20.56 13.18
N THR A 273 4.12 -19.72 12.71
CA THR A 273 2.94 -19.28 13.46
C THR A 273 1.64 -19.89 12.95
N TYR A 274 1.71 -20.79 11.96
CA TYR A 274 0.54 -21.50 11.46
C TYR A 274 0.15 -22.62 12.41
N GLY A 275 -1.12 -22.65 12.87
CA GLY A 275 -1.59 -23.68 13.80
C GLY A 275 -3.05 -23.58 14.14
N PHE A 276 -3.47 -24.35 15.14
CA PHE A 276 -4.87 -24.57 15.48
C PHE A 276 -5.10 -24.49 16.99
N GLY A 277 -6.28 -24.04 17.37
CA GLY A 277 -6.79 -24.09 18.74
C GLY A 277 -7.43 -25.42 19.07
N LYS A 278 -7.94 -25.55 20.31
CA LYS A 278 -8.54 -26.79 20.88
C LYS A 278 -9.70 -27.37 20.08
N ASN A 279 -10.47 -26.53 19.41
CA ASN A 279 -11.61 -26.95 18.60
C ASN A 279 -11.27 -27.18 17.13
N GLY A 280 -9.96 -27.19 16.79
CA GLY A 280 -9.46 -27.29 15.42
C GLY A 280 -9.62 -26.01 14.60
N GLU A 281 -10.00 -24.89 15.22
CA GLU A 281 -10.07 -23.60 14.58
C GLU A 281 -8.66 -23.10 14.23
N ARG A 282 -8.47 -22.65 13.00
CA ARG A 282 -7.20 -22.05 12.61
C ARG A 282 -7.02 -20.70 13.31
N LYS A 283 -5.86 -20.52 13.91
CA LYS A 283 -5.43 -19.25 14.51
C LYS A 283 -4.12 -18.78 13.87
N SER A 284 -3.81 -17.51 14.00
CA SER A 284 -2.54 -16.92 13.56
C SER A 284 -2.18 -15.71 14.41
N SER A 285 -0.94 -15.62 14.82
CA SER A 285 -0.41 -14.43 15.49
C SER A 285 -0.04 -13.31 14.51
N ALA A 286 -0.02 -13.57 13.22
CA ALA A 286 0.36 -12.62 12.17
C ALA A 286 -0.79 -12.43 11.17
N PHE A 287 -1.62 -11.44 11.44
CA PHE A 287 -2.76 -11.04 10.62
C PHE A 287 -2.75 -9.52 10.44
N ASN A 288 -3.19 -9.05 9.28
CA ASN A 288 -3.38 -7.65 8.97
C ASN A 288 -4.73 -7.42 8.29
N PHE A 289 -5.42 -6.40 8.74
CA PHE A 289 -6.60 -5.82 8.08
C PHE A 289 -6.37 -4.33 7.94
N TYR A 290 -6.55 -3.78 6.74
CA TYR A 290 -6.44 -2.34 6.56
C TYR A 290 -7.30 -1.83 5.41
N HIS A 291 -7.84 -0.61 5.57
CA HIS A 291 -8.51 0.15 4.53
C HIS A 291 -8.03 1.61 4.58
N LYS A 292 -7.41 2.06 3.51
CA LYS A 292 -6.85 3.41 3.38
C LYS A 292 -7.35 4.11 2.11
N PRO A 293 -8.63 4.53 2.06
CA PRO A 293 -9.14 5.30 0.94
C PRO A 293 -8.40 6.62 0.77
N GLN A 294 -8.22 7.01 -0.48
CA GLN A 294 -7.66 8.30 -0.84
C GLN A 294 -8.58 9.02 -1.82
N PHE A 295 -8.81 10.29 -1.57
CA PHE A 295 -9.60 11.18 -2.40
C PHE A 295 -8.75 12.38 -2.81
N SER A 296 -8.89 12.83 -4.05
CA SER A 296 -8.24 14.04 -4.53
C SER A 296 -9.16 14.84 -5.45
N LEU A 297 -9.20 16.14 -5.26
CA LEU A 297 -9.81 17.11 -6.15
C LEU A 297 -8.70 17.92 -6.81
N ASN A 298 -8.52 17.72 -8.10
CA ASN A 298 -7.48 18.35 -8.88
C ASN A 298 -8.09 19.44 -9.78
N HIS A 299 -7.50 20.62 -9.78
CA HIS A 299 -7.82 21.70 -10.68
C HIS A 299 -6.60 22.06 -11.52
N ILE A 300 -6.76 22.05 -12.83
CA ILE A 300 -5.76 22.50 -13.79
C ILE A 300 -6.27 23.77 -14.44
N TRP A 301 -5.52 24.85 -14.33
CA TRP A 301 -5.78 26.12 -14.99
C TRP A 301 -4.66 26.41 -15.99
N LEU A 302 -5.02 26.42 -17.27
CA LEU A 302 -4.17 26.91 -18.37
C LEU A 302 -4.37 28.43 -18.44
N ILE A 303 -3.43 29.18 -17.85
CA ILE A 303 -3.49 30.64 -17.80
C ILE A 303 -3.30 31.20 -19.21
N ASP A 304 -2.27 30.69 -19.90
CA ASP A 304 -1.95 30.94 -21.29
C ASP A 304 -1.17 29.74 -21.87
N ASP A 305 -0.72 29.83 -23.14
CA ASP A 305 0.03 28.77 -23.84
C ASP A 305 1.36 28.38 -23.15
N LYS A 306 1.87 29.21 -22.27
CA LYS A 306 3.19 29.08 -21.61
C LYS A 306 3.05 28.88 -20.09
N SER A 307 1.87 29.12 -19.51
CA SER A 307 1.68 29.17 -18.06
C SER A 307 0.51 28.32 -17.62
N SER A 308 0.71 27.56 -16.54
CA SER A 308 -0.34 26.76 -15.90
C SER A 308 -0.24 26.79 -14.38
N LEU A 309 -1.37 26.66 -13.72
CA LEU A 309 -1.50 26.44 -12.28
C LEU A 309 -2.21 25.11 -12.04
N ASN A 310 -1.57 24.22 -11.32
CA ASN A 310 -2.10 22.92 -10.93
C ASN A 310 -2.29 22.90 -9.42
N THR A 311 -3.52 22.67 -8.97
CA THR A 311 -3.86 22.60 -7.53
C THR A 311 -4.54 21.29 -7.23
N ALA A 312 -4.09 20.62 -6.19
CA ALA A 312 -4.67 19.38 -5.68
C ALA A 312 -5.04 19.54 -4.20
N LEU A 313 -6.32 19.39 -3.89
CA LEU A 313 -6.80 19.10 -2.54
C LEU A 313 -6.89 17.59 -2.40
N TYR A 314 -6.44 17.05 -1.29
CA TYR A 314 -6.47 15.61 -1.07
C TYR A 314 -6.75 15.26 0.38
N MET A 315 -7.32 14.06 0.58
CA MET A 315 -7.65 13.50 1.88
C MET A 315 -7.51 11.99 1.86
N SER A 316 -7.05 11.42 2.97
CA SER A 316 -7.09 9.99 3.24
C SER A 316 -7.58 9.73 4.66
N ILE A 317 -8.39 8.70 4.81
CA ILE A 317 -8.87 8.19 6.10
C ILE A 317 -8.47 6.73 6.18
N GLY A 318 -7.61 6.38 7.14
CA GLY A 318 -7.14 5.01 7.31
C GLY A 318 -7.74 4.38 8.55
N HIS A 319 -8.17 3.13 8.42
CA HIS A 319 -8.60 2.30 9.52
C HIS A 319 -8.09 0.88 9.35
N GLY A 320 -7.47 0.33 10.39
CA GLY A 320 -7.03 -1.05 10.34
C GLY A 320 -6.15 -1.44 11.51
N TYR A 321 -5.85 -2.73 11.55
CA TYR A 321 -5.08 -3.33 12.63
C TYR A 321 -4.23 -4.50 12.15
N GLY A 322 -3.19 -4.79 12.93
CA GLY A 322 -2.46 -6.06 12.86
C GLY A 322 -2.53 -6.80 14.17
N ASN A 323 -2.48 -8.12 14.13
CA ASN A 323 -2.37 -8.93 15.35
C ASN A 323 -1.04 -8.67 16.05
N SER A 324 -1.07 -8.59 17.37
CA SER A 324 0.09 -8.37 18.23
C SER A 324 -0.03 -9.27 19.47
N GLY A 325 0.70 -10.36 19.48
CA GLY A 325 0.73 -11.28 20.61
C GLY A 325 1.36 -10.65 21.85
N GLN A 326 0.71 -10.74 22.99
CA GLN A 326 1.16 -10.23 24.27
C GLN A 326 1.40 -11.37 25.27
N GLY A 327 2.22 -11.12 26.26
CA GLY A 327 2.50 -12.05 27.34
C GLY A 327 2.90 -11.32 28.61
N ILE A 328 2.59 -11.89 29.76
CA ILE A 328 2.92 -11.32 31.08
C ILE A 328 4.43 -11.10 31.31
N ASN A 329 5.26 -11.75 30.50
CA ASN A 329 6.71 -11.55 30.46
C ASN A 329 7.25 -11.65 29.05
N SER A 330 8.52 -11.33 28.85
CA SER A 330 9.16 -11.34 27.53
C SER A 330 9.28 -12.72 26.91
N ALA A 331 9.38 -13.80 27.70
CA ALA A 331 9.45 -15.15 27.19
C ALA A 331 8.14 -15.53 26.47
N TYR A 332 6.99 -15.33 27.13
CA TYR A 332 5.69 -15.58 26.56
C TYR A 332 5.37 -14.65 25.37
N ALA A 333 5.72 -13.36 25.47
CA ALA A 333 5.50 -12.45 24.35
C ALA A 333 6.30 -12.86 23.11
N ASN A 334 7.54 -13.31 23.29
CA ASN A 334 8.39 -13.74 22.18
C ASN A 334 7.99 -15.10 21.59
N SER A 335 7.24 -15.92 22.34
CA SER A 335 6.75 -17.22 21.84
C SER A 335 5.81 -17.05 20.64
N TRP A 336 5.07 -15.93 20.57
CA TRP A 336 4.16 -15.64 19.45
C TRP A 336 4.86 -15.54 18.08
N TYR A 337 6.16 -15.33 18.04
CA TYR A 337 6.90 -15.27 16.77
C TYR A 337 7.20 -16.65 16.18
N GLY A 338 7.17 -17.71 16.99
CA GLY A 338 7.42 -19.09 16.56
C GLY A 338 8.86 -19.38 16.13
N ALA A 339 9.73 -18.36 16.07
CA ALA A 339 11.15 -18.47 15.77
C ALA A 339 11.94 -17.40 16.56
N ALA A 340 13.22 -17.63 16.78
CA ALA A 340 14.13 -16.67 17.39
C ALA A 340 15.58 -16.95 16.96
N ASN A 341 16.36 -15.89 16.68
CA ASN A 341 17.79 -16.00 16.34
C ASN A 341 18.06 -17.01 15.21
N GLY A 342 17.21 -17.02 14.18
CA GLY A 342 17.36 -17.92 13.03
C GLY A 342 16.93 -19.39 13.28
N LYS A 343 16.42 -19.72 14.45
CA LYS A 343 16.00 -21.07 14.82
C LYS A 343 14.50 -21.14 15.12
N LEU A 344 13.91 -22.29 14.83
CA LEU A 344 12.52 -22.57 15.21
C LEU A 344 12.42 -22.66 16.75
N ARG A 345 11.38 -22.04 17.32
CA ARG A 345 11.03 -22.24 18.73
C ARG A 345 10.15 -23.47 18.86
N TYR A 346 10.41 -24.26 19.89
CA TYR A 346 9.64 -25.49 20.20
C TYR A 346 8.64 -25.28 21.34
N ASP A 347 8.68 -24.12 22.00
CA ASP A 347 7.61 -23.72 22.93
C ASP A 347 6.31 -23.61 22.11
N PHE A 348 5.24 -24.20 22.60
CA PHE A 348 3.95 -24.20 21.91
C PHE A 348 4.04 -24.71 20.45
N ARG A 349 4.62 -25.89 20.27
CA ARG A 349 4.73 -26.52 18.95
C ARG A 349 4.43 -27.98 18.99
N HIS A 350 3.54 -28.43 18.09
CA HIS A 350 3.21 -29.84 17.90
C HIS A 350 4.31 -30.58 17.13
N ALA A 351 4.26 -31.90 17.23
CA ALA A 351 5.21 -32.79 16.57
C ALA A 351 5.18 -32.68 15.03
N ASP A 352 4.06 -32.26 14.46
CA ASP A 352 3.88 -31.99 13.02
C ASP A 352 4.41 -30.63 12.56
N GLY A 353 4.93 -29.84 13.49
CA GLY A 353 5.49 -28.52 13.23
C GLY A 353 4.49 -27.37 13.27
N THR A 354 3.20 -27.60 13.52
CA THR A 354 2.22 -26.55 13.68
C THR A 354 2.37 -25.82 15.02
N PHE A 355 2.01 -24.54 15.08
CA PHE A 355 2.00 -23.78 16.34
C PHE A 355 0.82 -24.25 17.19
N ALA A 356 1.07 -24.56 18.46
CA ALA A 356 0.11 -25.16 19.38
C ALA A 356 -0.70 -24.09 20.13
N TYR A 357 -1.67 -23.48 19.46
CA TYR A 357 -2.58 -22.51 20.09
C TYR A 357 -3.46 -23.17 21.18
N ASP A 358 -3.76 -24.44 21.05
CA ASP A 358 -4.44 -25.28 22.07
C ASP A 358 -3.63 -25.33 23.36
N GLN A 359 -2.30 -25.47 23.30
CA GLN A 359 -1.45 -25.44 24.50
C GLN A 359 -1.41 -24.04 25.14
N VAL A 360 -1.51 -22.97 24.35
CA VAL A 360 -1.68 -21.62 24.90
C VAL A 360 -3.01 -21.49 25.63
N GLN A 361 -4.09 -22.06 25.08
CA GLN A 361 -5.39 -22.10 25.72
C GLN A 361 -5.33 -22.89 27.03
N GLU A 362 -4.69 -24.05 27.05
CA GLU A 362 -4.47 -24.85 28.27
C GLU A 362 -3.68 -24.11 29.35
N LEU A 363 -2.59 -23.46 28.95
CA LEU A 363 -1.76 -22.64 29.84
C LEU A 363 -2.59 -21.59 30.57
N ASN A 364 -3.49 -20.92 29.83
CA ASN A 364 -4.32 -19.86 30.36
C ASN A 364 -5.47 -20.41 31.24
N GLU A 365 -6.11 -21.50 30.84
CA GLU A 365 -7.17 -22.19 31.62
C GLU A 365 -6.67 -22.65 32.98
N GLN A 366 -5.44 -23.14 33.04
CA GLN A 366 -4.83 -23.65 34.29
C GLN A 366 -4.28 -22.53 35.19
N SER A 367 -4.37 -21.27 34.77
CA SER A 367 -3.80 -20.14 35.50
C SER A 367 -4.83 -19.40 36.32
N ASP A 368 -4.75 -19.50 37.64
CA ASP A 368 -5.58 -18.73 38.58
C ASP A 368 -5.27 -17.22 38.54
N ALA A 369 -4.11 -16.85 38.03
CA ALA A 369 -3.66 -15.47 37.91
C ALA A 369 -4.02 -14.80 36.55
N GLY A 370 -5.01 -15.34 35.83
CA GLY A 370 -5.41 -14.87 34.49
C GLY A 370 -4.53 -15.39 33.36
N SER A 371 -4.80 -14.93 32.15
CA SER A 371 -4.08 -15.32 30.94
C SER A 371 -2.61 -14.94 31.00
N LYS A 372 -1.72 -15.86 30.65
CA LYS A 372 -0.27 -15.60 30.50
C LYS A 372 0.10 -15.12 29.11
N MET A 373 -0.70 -15.48 28.11
CA MET A 373 -0.53 -15.11 26.71
C MET A 373 -1.90 -14.73 26.13
N VAL A 374 -1.96 -13.58 25.46
CA VAL A 374 -3.18 -13.06 24.82
C VAL A 374 -2.87 -12.50 23.46
N MET A 375 -3.88 -12.36 22.62
CA MET A 375 -3.78 -11.63 21.35
C MET A 375 -4.41 -10.26 21.50
N ALA A 376 -3.71 -9.24 21.02
CA ALA A 376 -4.25 -7.91 20.85
C ALA A 376 -4.31 -7.56 19.36
N GLN A 377 -5.20 -6.63 19.02
CA GLN A 377 -5.25 -5.95 17.73
C GLN A 377 -4.64 -4.56 17.89
N SER A 378 -3.55 -4.30 17.19
CA SER A 378 -2.88 -2.99 17.17
C SER A 378 -3.46 -2.15 16.05
N PHE A 379 -4.38 -1.25 16.41
CA PHE A 379 -5.04 -0.32 15.49
C PHE A 379 -4.10 0.83 15.14
N ASN A 380 -4.13 1.24 13.87
CA ASN A 380 -3.38 2.38 13.33
C ASN A 380 -4.33 3.21 12.47
N ASP A 381 -5.18 3.98 13.10
CA ASP A 381 -6.17 4.81 12.43
C ASP A 381 -5.55 6.17 12.11
N HIS A 382 -5.96 6.77 11.00
CA HIS A 382 -5.51 8.13 10.70
C HIS A 382 -6.51 8.90 9.84
N ILE A 383 -6.42 10.20 9.94
CA ILE A 383 -6.94 11.16 8.98
C ILE A 383 -5.84 12.11 8.57
N TRP A 384 -5.64 12.30 7.27
CA TRP A 384 -4.75 13.32 6.75
C TRP A 384 -5.39 14.02 5.56
N TYR A 385 -5.04 15.28 5.39
CA TYR A 385 -5.48 16.11 4.28
C TYR A 385 -4.41 17.11 3.93
N GLY A 386 -4.43 17.59 2.70
CA GLY A 386 -3.45 18.55 2.26
C GLY A 386 -3.85 19.30 1.00
N LEU A 387 -3.06 20.32 0.72
CA LEU A 387 -3.16 21.18 -0.44
C LEU A 387 -1.78 21.29 -1.07
N LEU A 388 -1.67 20.89 -2.32
CA LEU A 388 -0.49 21.08 -3.15
C LEU A 388 -0.86 22.00 -4.32
N SER A 389 -0.07 23.05 -4.56
CA SER A 389 -0.27 23.94 -5.72
C SER A 389 1.07 24.23 -6.38
N THR A 390 1.10 24.11 -7.72
CA THR A 390 2.29 24.33 -8.53
C THR A 390 1.97 25.23 -9.71
N TYR A 391 2.67 26.36 -9.78
CA TYR A 391 2.70 27.24 -10.95
C TYR A 391 3.88 26.83 -11.84
N THR A 392 3.63 26.75 -13.15
CA THR A 392 4.67 26.48 -14.16
C THR A 392 4.59 27.51 -15.26
N ARG A 393 5.74 28.03 -15.72
CA ARG A 393 5.84 28.96 -16.84
C ARG A 393 7.07 28.67 -17.70
N GLN A 394 6.87 28.59 -19.01
CA GLN A 394 7.96 28.58 -19.98
C GLN A 394 8.44 30.03 -20.22
N LEU A 395 9.64 30.34 -19.71
CA LEU A 395 10.23 31.67 -19.85
C LEU A 395 10.87 31.87 -21.22
N ALA A 396 11.53 30.84 -21.75
CA ALA A 396 12.16 30.81 -23.05
C ALA A 396 12.21 29.39 -23.61
N LYS A 397 12.63 29.22 -24.87
CA LYS A 397 12.83 27.88 -25.43
C LYS A 397 13.90 27.11 -24.62
N GLY A 398 13.50 26.08 -23.92
CA GLY A 398 14.39 25.27 -23.07
C GLY A 398 14.60 25.81 -21.65
N LEU A 399 13.88 26.87 -21.24
CA LEU A 399 13.92 27.42 -19.88
C LEU A 399 12.52 27.48 -19.31
N ASP A 400 12.24 26.58 -18.34
CA ASP A 400 10.97 26.49 -17.62
C ASP A 400 11.19 26.96 -16.17
N PHE A 401 10.26 27.76 -15.68
CA PHE A 401 10.16 28.15 -14.27
C PHE A 401 9.02 27.41 -13.62
N TYR A 402 9.21 26.94 -12.40
CA TYR A 402 8.13 26.44 -11.55
C TYR A 402 8.34 26.90 -10.11
N ALA A 403 7.22 27.14 -9.42
CA ALA A 403 7.17 27.41 -8.00
C ALA A 403 5.90 26.81 -7.42
N GLY A 404 5.94 26.42 -6.18
CA GLY A 404 4.78 25.82 -5.57
C GLY A 404 4.86 25.75 -4.05
N PHE A 405 3.79 25.30 -3.45
CA PHE A 405 3.71 25.02 -2.03
C PHE A 405 2.93 23.75 -1.77
N ASP A 406 3.26 23.10 -0.65
CA ASP A 406 2.61 21.90 -0.13
C ASP A 406 2.33 22.10 1.36
N VAL A 407 1.09 21.86 1.78
CA VAL A 407 0.68 21.90 3.18
C VAL A 407 -0.10 20.63 3.49
N ARG A 408 0.31 19.92 4.54
CA ARG A 408 -0.33 18.68 4.98
C ARG A 408 -0.55 18.69 6.49
N SER A 409 -1.68 18.16 6.90
CA SER A 409 -2.02 17.89 8.29
C SER A 409 -2.39 16.42 8.45
N TYR A 410 -1.87 15.79 9.46
CA TYR A 410 -2.07 14.38 9.78
C TYR A 410 -2.40 14.25 11.26
N LYS A 411 -3.41 13.42 11.55
CA LYS A 411 -3.67 12.89 12.89
C LYS A 411 -3.66 11.37 12.80
N GLY A 412 -2.79 10.73 13.57
CA GLY A 412 -2.77 9.28 13.80
C GLY A 412 -3.34 8.96 15.17
N THR A 413 -4.13 7.90 15.27
CA THR A 413 -4.63 7.34 16.53
C THR A 413 -4.19 5.89 16.62
N HIS A 414 -3.42 5.58 17.63
CA HIS A 414 -2.78 4.28 17.83
C HIS A 414 -3.26 3.67 19.12
N THR A 415 -4.06 2.59 19.01
CA THR A 415 -4.55 1.83 20.17
C THR A 415 -4.27 0.35 19.98
N ALA A 416 -4.07 -0.36 21.08
CA ALA A 416 -4.03 -1.82 21.03
C ALA A 416 -5.06 -2.37 22.01
N LYS A 417 -5.97 -3.23 21.53
CA LYS A 417 -7.08 -3.81 22.30
C LYS A 417 -6.96 -5.32 22.32
N ILE A 418 -7.24 -5.92 23.47
CA ILE A 418 -7.29 -7.38 23.59
C ILE A 418 -8.38 -7.92 22.67
N SER A 419 -8.05 -8.89 21.83
CA SER A 419 -8.97 -9.55 20.91
C SER A 419 -9.26 -10.99 21.29
N ASP A 420 -8.35 -11.66 21.99
CA ASP A 420 -8.53 -13.06 22.44
C ASP A 420 -7.73 -13.28 23.71
N LEU A 421 -8.40 -13.75 24.75
CA LEU A 421 -7.80 -14.16 26.04
C LEU A 421 -7.30 -15.61 26.02
N TYR A 422 -7.50 -16.34 24.92
CA TYR A 422 -7.15 -17.76 24.81
C TYR A 422 -7.63 -18.58 26.02
N ASN A 423 -8.93 -18.52 26.26
CA ASN A 423 -9.66 -19.25 27.34
C ASN A 423 -9.31 -18.83 28.78
N GLY A 424 -8.47 -17.82 29.00
CA GLY A 424 -8.22 -17.29 30.33
C GLY A 424 -9.32 -16.30 30.76
N ALA A 425 -9.43 -16.07 32.05
CA ALA A 425 -10.50 -15.24 32.63
C ALA A 425 -10.28 -13.74 32.45
N TYR A 426 -9.02 -13.27 32.47
CA TYR A 426 -8.60 -11.90 32.30
C TYR A 426 -7.10 -11.84 31.95
N TYR A 427 -6.59 -10.66 31.61
CA TYR A 427 -5.17 -10.42 31.42
C TYR A 427 -4.68 -9.27 32.30
N THR A 428 -3.49 -9.39 32.86
CA THR A 428 -2.82 -8.31 33.59
C THR A 428 -1.54 -7.92 32.88
N ASP A 429 -1.46 -6.68 32.40
CA ASP A 429 -0.33 -6.20 31.59
C ASP A 429 0.83 -5.68 32.44
N LEU A 430 1.56 -6.58 33.08
CA LEU A 430 2.69 -6.24 33.94
C LEU A 430 3.88 -5.64 33.18
N ARG A 431 4.03 -5.93 31.89
CA ARG A 431 5.19 -5.47 31.11
C ARG A 431 5.11 -4.01 30.72
N TYR A 432 3.97 -3.61 30.16
CA TYR A 432 3.79 -2.25 29.65
C TYR A 432 3.38 -1.30 30.76
N ARG A 433 2.35 -1.63 31.54
CA ARG A 433 1.79 -0.73 32.54
C ARG A 433 2.79 -0.37 33.63
N SER A 434 3.61 -1.32 34.07
CA SER A 434 4.67 -1.05 35.07
C SER A 434 5.77 -0.13 34.60
N SER A 435 5.92 0.06 33.28
CA SER A 435 6.94 0.93 32.67
C SER A 435 6.42 2.29 32.22
N VAL A 436 5.12 2.55 32.30
CA VAL A 436 4.52 3.82 31.84
C VAL A 436 4.84 4.94 32.82
N ASN A 437 5.35 6.05 32.29
CA ASN A 437 5.58 7.26 33.08
C ASN A 437 4.24 7.99 33.32
N PRO A 438 3.89 8.34 34.58
CA PRO A 438 2.68 9.12 34.87
C PRO A 438 2.56 10.45 34.12
N ALA A 439 3.68 11.05 33.73
CA ALA A 439 3.68 12.24 32.88
C ALA A 439 3.10 11.98 31.48
N ASN A 440 3.19 10.74 30.99
CA ASN A 440 2.63 10.35 29.69
C ASN A 440 1.18 9.81 29.81
N ASN A 441 0.84 9.24 30.97
CA ASN A 441 -0.51 8.74 31.25
C ASN A 441 -0.82 8.88 32.75
N ALA A 442 -1.76 9.77 33.09
CA ALA A 442 -2.13 10.06 34.47
C ALA A 442 -2.70 8.84 35.22
N ALA A 443 -3.28 7.84 34.53
CA ALA A 443 -3.77 6.61 35.18
C ALA A 443 -2.63 5.83 35.86
N ALA A 444 -1.38 5.98 35.43
CA ALA A 444 -0.22 5.34 36.04
C ALA A 444 0.15 5.92 37.42
N LEU A 445 -0.57 6.98 37.91
CA LEU A 445 -0.48 7.47 39.29
C LEU A 445 -1.17 6.52 40.26
N ASP A 446 -2.13 5.72 39.81
CA ASP A 446 -2.77 4.69 40.66
C ASP A 446 -1.80 3.50 40.83
N PRO A 447 -1.34 3.19 42.06
CA PRO A 447 -0.45 2.05 42.28
C PRO A 447 -1.04 0.70 41.92
N ASN A 448 -2.37 0.59 41.81
CA ASN A 448 -3.05 -0.63 41.42
C ASN A 448 -3.24 -0.75 39.87
N TRP A 449 -2.99 0.30 39.12
CA TRP A 449 -3.21 0.33 37.68
C TRP A 449 -2.50 -0.81 36.92
N GLN A 450 -1.27 -1.15 37.33
CA GLN A 450 -0.52 -2.26 36.74
C GLN A 450 -1.14 -3.66 36.97
N TYR A 451 -2.02 -3.78 37.98
CA TYR A 451 -2.68 -5.04 38.35
C TYR A 451 -4.13 -5.10 37.85
N GLU A 452 -4.57 -4.15 37.08
CA GLU A 452 -5.91 -4.12 36.50
C GLU A 452 -6.19 -5.39 35.68
N LYS A 453 -7.37 -5.97 35.88
CA LYS A 453 -7.83 -7.15 35.16
C LYS A 453 -8.51 -6.72 33.86
N LEU A 454 -7.84 -6.99 32.75
CA LEU A 454 -8.27 -6.60 31.42
C LEU A 454 -9.06 -7.73 30.75
N SER A 455 -10.11 -7.35 30.02
CA SER A 455 -10.99 -8.20 29.23
C SER A 455 -10.84 -7.96 27.74
N VAL A 456 -11.50 -8.76 26.91
CA VAL A 456 -11.58 -8.54 25.46
C VAL A 456 -12.18 -7.15 25.18
N GLY A 457 -11.53 -6.36 24.35
CA GLY A 457 -11.90 -4.99 24.01
C GLY A 457 -11.16 -3.93 24.82
N ASP A 458 -10.56 -4.28 25.96
CA ASP A 458 -9.81 -3.33 26.78
C ASP A 458 -8.47 -2.97 26.13
N VAL A 459 -8.06 -1.71 26.34
CA VAL A 459 -6.79 -1.19 25.83
C VAL A 459 -5.63 -1.79 26.61
N VAL A 460 -4.62 -2.25 25.86
CA VAL A 460 -3.38 -2.81 26.39
C VAL A 460 -2.21 -2.06 25.73
N PHE A 461 -1.06 -2.14 26.13
CA PHE A 461 0.27 -1.62 25.75
C PHE A 461 0.37 -0.36 24.84
N ARG A 462 -0.65 0.04 24.06
CA ARG A 462 -0.58 1.18 23.14
C ARG A 462 -1.85 2.01 23.22
N ASP A 463 -1.70 3.30 23.47
CA ASP A 463 -2.80 4.27 23.47
C ASP A 463 -2.22 5.68 23.33
N TYR A 464 -2.13 6.20 22.09
CA TYR A 464 -1.65 7.55 21.84
C TYR A 464 -2.16 8.13 20.52
N ASP A 465 -2.25 9.44 20.46
CA ASP A 465 -2.46 10.23 19.26
C ASP A 465 -1.16 10.89 18.80
N SER A 466 -0.96 10.97 17.48
CA SER A 466 0.10 11.78 16.89
C SER A 466 -0.49 12.88 16.01
N HIS A 467 0.14 14.06 16.02
CA HIS A 467 -0.26 15.19 15.21
C HIS A 467 0.96 15.74 14.47
N ILE A 468 0.91 15.73 13.14
CA ILE A 468 1.99 16.21 12.29
C ILE A 468 1.44 17.24 11.30
N VAL A 469 2.09 18.40 11.26
CA VAL A 469 1.86 19.41 10.24
C VAL A 469 3.16 19.59 9.45
N GLN A 470 3.06 19.46 8.14
CA GLN A 470 4.19 19.65 7.24
C GLN A 470 3.83 20.68 6.18
N HIS A 471 4.75 21.58 5.90
CA HIS A 471 4.64 22.55 4.83
C HIS A 471 5.98 22.68 4.11
N GLY A 472 5.90 23.01 2.84
CA GLY A 472 7.06 23.21 1.98
C GLY A 472 6.76 24.22 0.89
N VAL A 473 7.81 24.92 0.49
CA VAL A 473 7.82 25.82 -0.66
C VAL A 473 8.97 25.36 -1.56
N PHE A 474 8.77 25.38 -2.85
CA PHE A 474 9.78 24.94 -3.82
C PHE A 474 9.74 25.77 -5.10
#